data_25dc4cc1e82cd314e20d4c21a0e1cc59
#
_entry.id   25dc4cc1e82cd314e20d4c21a0e1cc59
#
_cell.length_a   1.000
_cell.length_b   1.000
_cell.length_c   1.000
_cell.angle_alpha   90.00
_cell.angle_beta   90.00
_cell.angle_gamma   90.00
#
_symmetry.space_group_name_H-M   'P 1'
#
loop_
_entity.id
_entity.type
_entity.pdbx_description
1 polymer ?
#
loop_
_entity_poly.entity_id
_entity_poly.type
_entity_poly.pdbx_seq_one_letter_code
_entity_poly.pdbx_strand_id
1 'polypeptide(L)'
;NVINILKHRLLKCKIVLYRPLCKEIHKTSKFQVSDYFYFNNEFSNKRRLHNNYGGKLYFGENSVVSVGALTAYAGSRIGVEKDAQFSYKSGVMNYNVTISCFEKIEIGENVIISENTMIRDSDNHTIVRDGYTPTAPIKIGNHVWIGVNCTILKGVTIGDGAIIAAGSVVTKDVPAHSLVGGVPAKVIRTDVEWK
;
A
#
# COMPACT_ATOMS: atom_id res chain seq x y z
N ASN A 1 -5.04 -19.46 -13.14
CA ASN A 1 -3.66 -19.84 -13.40
C ASN A 1 -2.76 -19.35 -12.27
N VAL A 2 -2.57 -20.20 -11.24
CA VAL A 2 -1.69 -19.95 -10.09
C VAL A 2 -0.26 -20.29 -10.51
N ILE A 3 0.70 -19.39 -10.34
CA ILE A 3 2.02 -19.57 -10.94
C ILE A 3 3.17 -19.77 -9.98
N ASN A 4 3.09 -19.35 -8.76
CA ASN A 4 4.14 -19.66 -7.79
C ASN A 4 3.57 -19.75 -6.38
N ILE A 5 3.61 -20.95 -5.84
CA ILE A 5 3.47 -21.18 -4.40
C ILE A 5 4.88 -21.28 -3.86
N LEU A 6 5.42 -20.20 -3.33
CA LEU A 6 6.65 -20.23 -2.55
C LEU A 6 6.28 -20.76 -1.16
N LYS A 7 6.47 -22.08 -0.94
CA LYS A 7 6.32 -22.68 0.39
C LYS A 7 7.56 -22.36 1.20
N HIS A 8 7.50 -21.39 2.09
CA HIS A 8 8.45 -21.28 3.18
C HIS A 8 8.14 -22.39 4.22
N ARG A 9 9.07 -23.32 4.41
CA ARG A 9 8.89 -24.60 5.10
C ARG A 9 8.74 -24.50 6.64
N LEU A 10 8.79 -23.31 7.24
CA LEU A 10 8.84 -23.10 8.69
C LEU A 10 7.67 -22.28 9.28
N LEU A 11 6.87 -21.61 8.45
CA LEU A 11 5.70 -20.87 8.89
C LEU A 11 4.53 -21.27 7.98
N LYS A 12 3.32 -21.37 8.54
CA LYS A 12 2.08 -21.68 7.80
C LYS A 12 1.66 -20.55 6.85
N CYS A 13 2.61 -19.76 6.34
CA CYS A 13 2.34 -18.64 5.45
C CYS A 13 2.11 -19.10 4.01
N LYS A 14 1.17 -18.45 3.34
CA LYS A 14 0.79 -18.74 1.95
C LYS A 14 1.00 -17.54 1.05
N ILE A 15 1.89 -17.67 0.07
CA ILE A 15 2.08 -16.66 -0.97
C ILE A 15 1.47 -17.18 -2.27
N VAL A 16 0.50 -16.45 -2.81
CA VAL A 16 -0.13 -16.78 -4.09
C VAL A 16 -0.07 -15.55 -5.00
N LEU A 17 0.63 -15.71 -6.11
CA LEU A 17 0.79 -14.67 -7.12
C LEU A 17 0.01 -15.07 -8.37
N TYR A 18 -0.93 -14.23 -8.80
CA TYR A 18 -1.77 -14.47 -9.96
C TYR A 18 -1.23 -13.75 -11.20
N ARG A 19 -1.40 -14.32 -12.39
CA ARG A 19 -1.00 -13.69 -13.66
C ARG A 19 -2.12 -12.82 -14.25
N PRO A 20 -1.79 -11.80 -15.06
CA PRO A 20 -0.46 -11.36 -15.45
C PRO A 20 0.27 -10.62 -14.33
N LEU A 21 1.54 -10.93 -14.14
CA LEU A 21 2.37 -10.33 -13.09
C LEU A 21 3.78 -10.05 -13.60
N CYS A 22 4.26 -8.82 -13.44
CA CYS A 22 5.66 -8.45 -13.56
C CYS A 22 6.31 -8.51 -12.17
N LYS A 23 7.36 -9.29 -12.03
CA LYS A 23 8.07 -9.44 -10.76
C LYS A 23 9.56 -9.22 -10.97
N GLU A 24 10.12 -8.25 -10.23
CA GLU A 24 11.54 -7.96 -10.18
C GLU A 24 11.94 -7.79 -8.71
N ILE A 25 12.68 -8.75 -8.18
CA ILE A 25 13.10 -8.78 -6.77
C ILE A 25 14.60 -8.97 -6.76
N HIS A 26 15.33 -7.98 -6.22
CA HIS A 26 16.78 -8.04 -6.09
C HIS A 26 17.19 -9.14 -5.11
N LYS A 27 18.32 -9.81 -5.36
CA LYS A 27 18.80 -10.96 -4.56
C LYS A 27 19.10 -10.63 -3.11
N THR A 28 19.42 -9.38 -2.78
CA THR A 28 19.69 -8.91 -1.42
C THR A 28 18.45 -8.40 -0.70
N SER A 29 17.30 -8.30 -1.39
CA SER A 29 16.04 -7.89 -0.78
C SER A 29 15.58 -8.93 0.24
N LYS A 30 15.11 -8.47 1.39
CA LYS A 30 14.51 -9.31 2.45
C LYS A 30 13.00 -9.23 2.34
N PHE A 31 12.36 -10.32 1.88
CA PHE A 31 10.91 -10.40 1.76
C PHE A 31 10.36 -11.47 2.71
N GLN A 32 9.50 -11.05 3.63
CA GLN A 32 8.87 -11.91 4.63
C GLN A 32 7.35 -11.80 4.57
N VAL A 33 6.67 -12.94 4.69
CA VAL A 33 5.22 -13.02 4.84
C VAL A 33 4.92 -13.82 6.09
N SER A 34 4.18 -13.24 7.04
CA SER A 34 3.90 -13.89 8.32
C SER A 34 2.59 -14.67 8.34
N ASP A 35 1.65 -14.40 7.44
CA ASP A 35 0.38 -15.11 7.33
C ASP A 35 0.09 -15.46 5.86
N TYR A 36 -0.65 -14.64 5.12
CA TYR A 36 -0.87 -14.86 3.70
C TYR A 36 -0.66 -13.59 2.88
N PHE A 37 -0.21 -13.77 1.64
CA PHE A 37 -0.11 -12.71 0.65
C PHE A 37 -0.68 -13.18 -0.69
N TYR A 38 -1.89 -12.73 -1.00
CA TYR A 38 -2.51 -12.91 -2.29
C TYR A 38 -2.28 -11.65 -3.13
N PHE A 39 -1.55 -11.78 -4.22
CA PHE A 39 -1.23 -10.63 -5.06
C PHE A 39 -1.74 -10.80 -6.47
N ASN A 40 -2.26 -9.72 -7.04
CA ASN A 40 -2.91 -9.67 -8.34
C ASN A 40 -4.12 -10.61 -8.41
N ASN A 41 -4.84 -10.75 -7.29
CA ASN A 41 -6.02 -11.58 -7.18
C ASN A 41 -7.18 -11.01 -8.01
N GLU A 42 -7.94 -11.88 -8.68
CA GLU A 42 -9.18 -11.50 -9.36
C GLU A 42 -10.38 -11.96 -8.53
N PHE A 43 -11.23 -11.01 -8.14
CA PHE A 43 -12.48 -11.34 -7.45
C PHE A 43 -13.44 -12.00 -8.44
N SER A 44 -13.60 -13.32 -8.33
CA SER A 44 -14.55 -14.20 -9.05
C SER A 44 -14.86 -13.86 -10.51
N ASN A 45 -14.97 -14.88 -11.34
CA ASN A 45 -15.21 -14.88 -12.79
C ASN A 45 -16.42 -14.06 -13.32
N LYS A 46 -17.17 -13.34 -12.49
CA LYS A 46 -18.39 -12.63 -12.89
C LYS A 46 -18.23 -11.12 -13.07
N ARG A 47 -17.10 -10.52 -12.64
CA ARG A 47 -16.84 -9.10 -12.84
C ARG A 47 -15.50 -8.87 -13.55
N ARG A 48 -15.35 -9.40 -14.73
CA ARG A 48 -14.28 -9.04 -15.66
C ARG A 48 -14.46 -7.60 -16.19
N LEU A 49 -14.60 -6.63 -15.31
CA LEU A 49 -14.73 -5.23 -15.70
C LEU A 49 -13.39 -4.52 -15.89
N HIS A 50 -12.28 -5.15 -15.50
CA HIS A 50 -10.97 -4.54 -15.61
C HIS A 50 -10.02 -5.44 -16.39
N ASN A 51 -9.94 -5.12 -17.67
CA ASN A 51 -9.04 -5.75 -18.62
C ASN A 51 -7.58 -5.73 -18.15
N ASN A 52 -6.94 -6.89 -18.15
CA ASN A 52 -5.51 -7.14 -18.33
C ASN A 52 -4.47 -6.22 -17.64
N TYR A 53 -4.79 -5.55 -16.56
CA TYR A 53 -3.78 -4.81 -15.81
C TYR A 53 -2.96 -5.80 -14.99
N GLY A 54 -1.75 -6.09 -15.48
CA GLY A 54 -0.80 -6.90 -14.75
C GLY A 54 -0.37 -6.23 -13.47
N GLY A 55 -0.35 -6.97 -12.36
CA GLY A 55 0.26 -6.52 -11.12
C GLY A 55 1.78 -6.35 -11.28
N LYS A 56 2.39 -5.48 -10.47
CA LYS A 56 3.84 -5.31 -10.45
C LYS A 56 4.39 -5.38 -9.02
N LEU A 57 5.38 -6.24 -8.82
CA LEU A 57 6.21 -6.26 -7.61
C LEU A 57 7.64 -5.89 -8.01
N TYR A 58 8.16 -4.84 -7.40
CA TYR A 58 9.56 -4.42 -7.52
C TYR A 58 10.15 -4.26 -6.13
N PHE A 59 11.22 -5.02 -5.83
CA PHE A 59 11.95 -4.92 -4.57
C PHE A 59 13.42 -4.72 -4.88
N GLY A 60 13.91 -3.51 -4.63
CA GLY A 60 15.25 -3.05 -4.92
C GLY A 60 16.31 -3.68 -4.02
N GLU A 61 17.57 -3.34 -4.28
CA GLU A 61 18.73 -3.80 -3.53
C GLU A 61 18.59 -3.47 -2.04
N ASN A 62 18.86 -4.44 -1.14
CA ASN A 62 18.79 -4.32 0.31
C ASN A 62 17.43 -3.88 0.87
N SER A 63 16.37 -3.81 0.06
CA SER A 63 15.05 -3.45 0.55
C SER A 63 14.53 -4.46 1.56
N VAL A 64 13.70 -3.99 2.50
CA VAL A 64 13.07 -4.84 3.52
C VAL A 64 11.55 -4.76 3.35
N VAL A 65 10.94 -5.90 3.06
CA VAL A 65 9.49 -6.00 2.80
C VAL A 65 8.89 -7.01 3.76
N SER A 66 7.94 -6.57 4.57
CA SER A 66 7.22 -7.41 5.52
C SER A 66 5.72 -7.31 5.28
N VAL A 67 5.08 -8.45 5.03
CA VAL A 67 3.64 -8.55 4.80
C VAL A 67 3.03 -9.57 5.76
N GLY A 68 1.93 -9.19 6.39
CA GLY A 68 1.11 -10.10 7.20
C GLY A 68 0.01 -10.75 6.36
N ALA A 69 -1.24 -10.49 6.71
CA ALA A 69 -2.42 -11.01 6.02
C ALA A 69 -2.93 -10.00 4.97
N LEU A 70 -2.46 -10.09 3.73
CA LEU A 70 -2.80 -9.13 2.67
C LEU A 70 -3.40 -9.81 1.43
N THR A 71 -4.54 -9.25 0.98
CA THR A 71 -5.07 -9.50 -0.35
C THR A 71 -4.94 -8.24 -1.20
N ALA A 72 -4.16 -8.30 -2.26
CA ALA A 72 -4.04 -7.23 -3.26
C ALA A 72 -4.69 -7.68 -4.57
N TYR A 73 -5.67 -6.91 -5.04
CA TYR A 73 -6.40 -7.21 -6.28
C TYR A 73 -5.63 -6.77 -7.53
N ALA A 74 -6.17 -7.18 -8.69
CA ALA A 74 -5.53 -7.05 -9.98
C ALA A 74 -5.12 -5.59 -10.32
N GLY A 75 -4.00 -5.45 -11.02
CA GLY A 75 -3.44 -4.16 -11.41
C GLY A 75 -2.67 -3.44 -10.30
N SER A 76 -2.67 -3.98 -9.07
CA SER A 76 -1.93 -3.38 -7.96
C SER A 76 -0.42 -3.43 -8.19
N ARG A 77 0.29 -2.43 -7.66
CA ARG A 77 1.74 -2.28 -7.78
C ARG A 77 2.34 -2.00 -6.42
N ILE A 78 3.37 -2.74 -6.06
CA ILE A 78 4.18 -2.49 -4.86
C ILE A 78 5.62 -2.37 -5.32
N GLY A 79 6.14 -1.15 -5.30
CA GLY A 79 7.55 -0.83 -5.54
C GLY A 79 8.22 -0.42 -4.24
N VAL A 80 9.31 -1.09 -3.89
CA VAL A 80 10.14 -0.76 -2.74
C VAL A 80 11.55 -0.57 -3.26
N GLU A 81 12.03 0.65 -3.21
CA GLU A 81 13.31 1.05 -3.78
C GLU A 81 14.50 0.52 -2.96
N LYS A 82 15.71 0.77 -3.47
CA LYS A 82 16.95 0.39 -2.79
C LYS A 82 16.98 0.91 -1.36
N ASP A 83 17.39 0.05 -0.41
CA ASP A 83 17.54 0.32 1.02
C ASP A 83 16.23 0.75 1.73
N ALA A 84 15.09 0.81 1.04
CA ALA A 84 13.80 1.21 1.59
C ALA A 84 13.11 0.09 2.40
N GLN A 85 12.17 0.50 3.27
CA GLN A 85 11.45 -0.40 4.16
C GLN A 85 9.95 -0.30 3.96
N PHE A 86 9.29 -1.40 3.68
CA PHE A 86 7.84 -1.48 3.54
C PHE A 86 7.24 -2.54 4.46
N SER A 87 6.19 -2.16 5.18
CA SER A 87 5.41 -3.12 5.96
C SER A 87 3.91 -2.91 5.81
N TYR A 88 3.17 -4.02 5.70
CA TYR A 88 1.70 -4.05 5.70
C TYR A 88 1.23 -5.21 6.56
N LYS A 89 0.66 -4.91 7.73
CA LYS A 89 0.30 -5.96 8.69
C LYS A 89 -0.91 -6.78 8.24
N SER A 90 -2.05 -6.14 7.96
CA SER A 90 -3.21 -6.87 7.44
C SER A 90 -4.22 -5.96 6.74
N GLY A 91 -4.94 -6.51 5.75
CA GLY A 91 -6.02 -5.82 5.08
C GLY A 91 -6.16 -6.13 3.60
N VAL A 92 -6.70 -5.15 2.87
CA VAL A 92 -7.03 -5.30 1.44
C VAL A 92 -6.54 -4.09 0.65
N MET A 93 -5.88 -4.35 -0.46
CA MET A 93 -5.66 -3.40 -1.54
C MET A 93 -6.59 -3.73 -2.69
N ASN A 94 -7.52 -2.84 -3.00
CA ASN A 94 -8.40 -3.01 -4.16
C ASN A 94 -7.66 -2.83 -5.49
N TYR A 95 -8.38 -2.79 -6.60
CA TYR A 95 -7.79 -2.74 -7.95
C TYR A 95 -6.94 -1.49 -8.19
N ASN A 96 -5.83 -1.66 -8.91
CA ASN A 96 -4.95 -0.57 -9.35
C ASN A 96 -4.35 0.29 -8.22
N VAL A 97 -4.26 -0.21 -7.00
CA VAL A 97 -3.56 0.50 -5.93
C VAL A 97 -2.06 0.49 -6.20
N THR A 98 -1.43 1.64 -6.04
CA THR A 98 0.01 1.81 -6.23
C THR A 98 0.69 2.23 -4.93
N ILE A 99 1.63 1.42 -4.46
CA ILE A 99 2.54 1.74 -3.36
C ILE A 99 3.92 2.01 -3.97
N SER A 100 4.50 3.17 -3.71
CA SER A 100 5.85 3.54 -4.12
C SER A 100 6.65 3.97 -2.89
N CYS A 101 7.48 3.07 -2.39
CA CYS A 101 8.26 3.23 -1.17
C CYS A 101 9.73 3.50 -1.51
N PHE A 102 10.21 4.68 -1.17
CA PHE A 102 11.59 5.14 -1.40
C PHE A 102 12.41 5.21 -0.12
N GLU A 103 11.76 5.37 1.01
CA GLU A 103 12.38 5.43 2.33
C GLU A 103 11.68 4.46 3.29
N LYS A 104 10.44 4.78 3.70
CA LYS A 104 9.70 3.93 4.62
C LYS A 104 8.18 4.14 4.54
N ILE A 105 7.43 3.05 4.35
CA ILE A 105 5.97 3.03 4.45
C ILE A 105 5.55 1.92 5.40
N GLU A 106 4.81 2.29 6.45
CA GLU A 106 4.26 1.36 7.44
C GLU A 106 2.74 1.41 7.41
N ILE A 107 2.09 0.26 7.18
CA ILE A 107 0.63 0.11 7.17
C ILE A 107 0.22 -0.89 8.24
N GLY A 108 -0.72 -0.49 9.09
CA GLY A 108 -1.19 -1.24 10.25
C GLY A 108 -2.09 -2.42 9.90
N GLU A 109 -2.95 -2.78 10.85
CA GLU A 109 -3.86 -3.92 10.77
C GLU A 109 -5.24 -3.48 10.26
N ASN A 110 -5.91 -4.38 9.50
CA ASN A 110 -7.28 -4.18 9.01
C ASN A 110 -7.45 -2.89 8.19
N VAL A 111 -6.44 -2.55 7.39
CA VAL A 111 -6.48 -1.37 6.51
C VAL A 111 -7.11 -1.75 5.18
N ILE A 112 -8.06 -0.93 4.72
CA ILE A 112 -8.67 -1.06 3.39
C ILE A 112 -8.25 0.11 2.52
N ILE A 113 -7.63 -0.20 1.38
CA ILE A 113 -7.24 0.79 0.38
C ILE A 113 -8.08 0.53 -0.87
N SER A 114 -8.93 1.51 -1.20
CA SER A 114 -9.83 1.40 -2.35
C SER A 114 -9.10 1.67 -3.67
N GLU A 115 -9.82 1.47 -4.78
CA GLU A 115 -9.29 1.46 -6.14
C GLU A 115 -8.56 2.75 -6.55
N ASN A 116 -7.55 2.59 -7.41
CA ASN A 116 -6.79 3.69 -8.03
C ASN A 116 -6.10 4.62 -7.03
N THR A 117 -5.91 4.19 -5.81
CA THR A 117 -5.24 4.98 -4.77
C THR A 117 -3.72 4.86 -4.90
N MET A 118 -3.03 5.99 -4.70
CA MET A 118 -1.57 6.07 -4.68
C MET A 118 -1.07 6.43 -3.27
N ILE A 119 -0.08 5.70 -2.79
CA ILE A 119 0.67 6.01 -1.56
C ILE A 119 2.13 6.12 -1.93
N ARG A 120 2.74 7.28 -1.64
CA ARG A 120 4.11 7.57 -2.07
C ARG A 120 4.84 8.44 -1.06
N ASP A 121 5.99 7.96 -0.59
CA ASP A 121 6.82 8.65 0.40
C ASP A 121 7.96 9.51 -0.22
N SER A 122 7.86 9.85 -1.52
CA SER A 122 8.88 10.60 -2.24
C SER A 122 8.29 11.54 -3.30
N ASP A 123 8.91 12.71 -3.45
CA ASP A 123 8.66 13.62 -4.58
C ASP A 123 9.48 13.24 -5.83
N ASN A 124 10.43 12.30 -5.72
CA ASN A 124 11.42 11.92 -6.74
C ASN A 124 12.45 13.00 -7.12
N HIS A 125 12.10 14.26 -6.93
CA HIS A 125 12.91 15.40 -7.30
C HIS A 125 13.25 16.24 -6.07
N THR A 126 14.41 16.88 -6.09
CA THR A 126 14.84 17.78 -5.01
C THR A 126 14.39 19.21 -5.33
N ILE A 127 13.64 19.82 -4.42
CA ILE A 127 13.38 21.25 -4.47
C ILE A 127 14.56 21.96 -3.83
N VAL A 128 15.16 22.92 -4.54
CA VAL A 128 16.30 23.69 -4.03
C VAL A 128 15.81 24.71 -3.01
N ARG A 129 15.75 24.28 -1.76
CA ARG A 129 15.46 25.13 -0.58
C ARG A 129 16.07 24.49 0.67
N ASP A 130 16.41 25.33 1.66
CA ASP A 130 16.94 24.86 2.93
C ASP A 130 15.95 23.94 3.67
N GLY A 131 16.48 22.84 4.26
CA GLY A 131 15.70 21.86 5.02
C GLY A 131 14.75 20.99 4.20
N TYR A 132 14.80 21.03 2.88
CA TYR A 132 13.99 20.15 2.04
C TYR A 132 14.57 18.73 1.96
N THR A 133 13.72 17.73 2.16
CA THR A 133 14.03 16.32 1.91
C THR A 133 13.11 15.77 0.82
N PRO A 134 13.65 15.07 -0.20
CA PRO A 134 12.83 14.50 -1.26
C PRO A 134 11.94 13.35 -0.79
N THR A 135 12.29 12.71 0.33
CA THR A 135 11.55 11.61 0.96
C THR A 135 11.17 11.94 2.39
N ALA A 136 10.09 11.35 2.88
CA ALA A 136 9.74 11.34 4.28
C ALA A 136 8.79 10.15 4.57
N PRO A 137 8.99 9.40 5.67
CA PRO A 137 8.21 8.19 5.96
C PRO A 137 6.71 8.45 6.01
N ILE A 138 5.93 7.44 5.57
CA ILE A 138 4.47 7.41 5.74
C ILE A 138 4.12 6.34 6.78
N LYS A 139 3.23 6.70 7.71
CA LYS A 139 2.66 5.77 8.67
C LYS A 139 1.14 5.77 8.59
N ILE A 140 0.54 4.60 8.37
CA ILE A 140 -0.91 4.40 8.38
C ILE A 140 -1.24 3.48 9.56
N GLY A 141 -2.11 3.95 10.43
CA GLY A 141 -2.55 3.23 11.63
C GLY A 141 -3.39 2.00 11.33
N ASN A 142 -4.04 1.48 12.36
CA ASN A 142 -4.90 0.30 12.25
C ASN A 142 -6.32 0.72 11.86
N HIS A 143 -7.05 -0.19 11.20
CA HIS A 143 -8.46 0.02 10.87
C HIS A 143 -8.72 1.33 10.12
N VAL A 144 -7.85 1.65 9.16
CA VAL A 144 -7.97 2.84 8.30
C VAL A 144 -8.68 2.46 7.00
N TRP A 145 -9.63 3.28 6.59
CA TRP A 145 -10.25 3.17 5.28
C TRP A 145 -9.83 4.32 4.37
N ILE A 146 -9.16 4.01 3.28
CA ILE A 146 -8.77 4.96 2.24
C ILE A 146 -9.70 4.77 1.05
N GLY A 147 -10.47 5.80 0.72
CA GLY A 147 -11.42 5.83 -0.38
C GLY A 147 -10.77 5.75 -1.76
N VAL A 148 -11.60 5.62 -2.79
CA VAL A 148 -11.13 5.51 -4.20
C VAL A 148 -10.43 6.78 -4.68
N ASN A 149 -9.47 6.64 -5.59
CA ASN A 149 -8.76 7.75 -6.24
C ASN A 149 -8.05 8.69 -5.26
N CYS A 150 -7.62 8.21 -4.10
CA CYS A 150 -6.89 9.01 -3.13
C CYS A 150 -5.39 9.05 -3.44
N THR A 151 -4.73 10.12 -2.96
CA THR A 151 -3.27 10.24 -2.98
C THR A 151 -2.77 10.56 -1.58
N ILE A 152 -1.89 9.70 -1.04
CA ILE A 152 -1.23 9.91 0.25
C ILE A 152 0.23 10.28 -0.04
N LEU A 153 0.64 11.48 0.39
CA LEU A 153 1.96 12.01 0.13
C LEU A 153 2.92 11.78 1.30
N LYS A 154 4.20 11.96 1.02
CA LYS A 154 5.31 11.77 1.96
C LYS A 154 5.12 12.50 3.30
N GLY A 155 5.64 11.91 4.37
CA GLY A 155 5.66 12.49 5.71
C GLY A 155 4.33 12.45 6.46
N VAL A 156 3.28 11.84 5.88
CA VAL A 156 1.95 11.80 6.49
C VAL A 156 1.83 10.65 7.49
N THR A 157 1.29 10.95 8.67
CA THR A 157 0.79 9.96 9.62
C THR A 157 -0.74 9.94 9.61
N ILE A 158 -1.36 8.78 9.35
CA ILE A 158 -2.81 8.58 9.45
C ILE A 158 -3.10 7.78 10.72
N GLY A 159 -3.89 8.37 11.62
CA GLY A 159 -4.26 7.77 12.90
C GLY A 159 -5.22 6.58 12.74
N ASP A 160 -5.31 5.75 13.78
CA ASP A 160 -6.19 4.59 13.83
C ASP A 160 -7.66 4.95 13.59
N GLY A 161 -8.41 4.10 12.90
CA GLY A 161 -9.83 4.28 12.65
C GLY A 161 -10.19 5.44 11.70
N ALA A 162 -9.20 6.10 11.09
CA ALA A 162 -9.46 7.22 10.19
C ALA A 162 -10.08 6.79 8.87
N ILE A 163 -10.85 7.70 8.27
CA ILE A 163 -11.45 7.54 6.95
C ILE A 163 -10.95 8.66 6.04
N ILE A 164 -10.40 8.29 4.88
CA ILE A 164 -10.01 9.23 3.83
C ILE A 164 -11.10 9.20 2.76
N ALA A 165 -11.82 10.28 2.58
CA ALA A 165 -12.88 10.39 1.57
C ALA A 165 -12.32 10.25 0.15
N ALA A 166 -13.14 9.70 -0.75
CA ALA A 166 -12.75 9.50 -2.15
C ALA A 166 -12.22 10.78 -2.83
N GLY A 167 -11.20 10.62 -3.69
CA GLY A 167 -10.59 11.72 -4.44
C GLY A 167 -9.73 12.68 -3.63
N SER A 168 -9.38 12.33 -2.40
CA SER A 168 -8.61 13.21 -1.50
C SER A 168 -7.11 13.18 -1.78
N VAL A 169 -6.45 14.31 -1.57
CA VAL A 169 -4.98 14.42 -1.54
C VAL A 169 -4.54 14.77 -0.14
N VAL A 170 -3.98 13.78 0.56
CA VAL A 170 -3.53 13.91 1.95
C VAL A 170 -2.09 14.39 1.98
N THR A 171 -1.88 15.59 2.52
CA THR A 171 -0.58 16.28 2.59
C THR A 171 -0.15 16.60 4.01
N LYS A 172 -0.98 16.26 5.00
CA LYS A 172 -0.75 16.49 6.43
C LYS A 172 -1.28 15.32 7.24
N ASP A 173 -0.85 15.21 8.49
CA ASP A 173 -1.31 14.20 9.41
C ASP A 173 -2.83 14.21 9.58
N VAL A 174 -3.38 13.01 9.72
CA VAL A 174 -4.82 12.76 9.90
C VAL A 174 -5.05 12.23 11.32
N PRO A 175 -5.85 12.90 12.12
CA PRO A 175 -6.17 12.42 13.46
C PRO A 175 -6.86 11.05 13.44
N ALA A 176 -6.66 10.28 14.51
CA ALA A 176 -7.41 9.04 14.69
C ALA A 176 -8.93 9.29 14.71
N HIS A 177 -9.72 8.31 14.29
CA HIS A 177 -11.19 8.34 14.28
C HIS A 177 -11.75 9.59 13.60
N SER A 178 -11.11 10.08 12.54
CA SER A 178 -11.58 11.26 11.81
C SER A 178 -11.87 10.92 10.33
N LEU A 179 -12.86 11.61 9.77
CA LEU A 179 -13.13 11.68 8.35
C LEU A 179 -12.43 12.91 7.79
N VAL A 180 -11.53 12.71 6.83
CA VAL A 180 -10.89 13.81 6.08
C VAL A 180 -11.23 13.73 4.61
N GLY A 181 -11.22 14.87 3.92
CA GLY A 181 -11.50 14.91 2.47
C GLY A 181 -11.08 16.20 1.81
N GLY A 182 -10.95 16.16 0.48
CA GLY A 182 -10.64 17.29 -0.38
C GLY A 182 -9.18 17.34 -0.87
N VAL A 183 -8.85 18.41 -1.60
CA VAL A 183 -7.52 18.68 -2.21
C VAL A 183 -7.09 20.10 -1.85
N PRO A 184 -6.18 20.28 -0.87
CA PRO A 184 -5.66 19.28 0.07
C PRO A 184 -6.75 18.81 1.06
N ALA A 185 -6.60 17.58 1.59
CA ALA A 185 -7.53 17.01 2.54
C ALA A 185 -7.56 17.79 3.86
N LYS A 186 -8.77 17.97 4.40
CA LYS A 186 -9.03 18.62 5.70
C LYS A 186 -9.98 17.76 6.51
N VAL A 187 -9.96 17.90 7.83
CA VAL A 187 -10.91 17.22 8.72
C VAL A 187 -12.33 17.72 8.43
N ILE A 188 -13.22 16.78 8.13
CA ILE A 188 -14.65 17.03 7.90
C ILE A 188 -15.44 16.70 9.16
N ARG A 189 -15.05 15.60 9.85
CA ARG A 189 -15.72 15.12 11.07
C ARG A 189 -14.73 14.37 11.95
N THR A 190 -14.91 14.47 13.25
CA THR A 190 -14.24 13.65 14.27
C THR A 190 -15.19 12.59 14.81
N ASP A 191 -14.66 11.67 15.61
CA ASP A 191 -15.40 10.59 16.29
C ASP A 191 -16.22 9.72 15.31
N VAL A 192 -15.59 9.36 14.19
CA VAL A 192 -16.18 8.45 13.21
C VAL A 192 -15.75 7.01 13.48
N GLU A 193 -16.64 6.08 13.19
CA GLU A 193 -16.36 4.65 13.09
C GLU A 193 -16.87 4.13 11.75
N TRP A 194 -16.24 3.06 11.26
CA TRP A 194 -16.66 2.32 10.07
C TRP A 194 -16.53 0.81 10.34
N LYS A 195 -17.32 0.00 9.62
CA LYS A 195 -17.36 -1.46 9.79
C LYS A 195 -17.26 -2.17 8.45
#